data_c89a5e8c34303f19d6532af551ff726c
#
_entry.id   c89a5e8c34303f19d6532af551ff726c
#
_cell.length_a   1.000
_cell.length_b   1.000
_cell.length_c   1.000
_cell.angle_alpha   90.00
_cell.angle_beta   90.00
_cell.angle_gamma   90.00
#
_symmetry.space_group_name_H-M   'P 1'
#
loop_
_entity.id
_entity.type
_entity.pdbx_description
1 polymer ?
#
loop_
_entity_poly.entity_id
_entity_poly.type
_entity_poly.pdbx_seq_one_letter_code
_entity_poly.pdbx_strand_id
1 'polypeptide(L)'
;MKTDTIAAIATAMTSSGIGIIRISGEQAFEVIEKIFKKKNGGKIDLSRSHTVQYGYICDQDEVIDEVLVLIMKGPHSYTAEDTVEIDCHGGVLMMKKILETVIQYGARPAEPGEFTKRAFLNGRIDLSQAEAVIDVINAQNEYALKSSVSQLKGKMSEKVKALREKIIYEIAYIESALDDPEHISLDGYGEELAKKLEPMVKELERLIASADNGKVMSEGVKTVILGKPNAGKSSLMNVLVGEERAIVTDIAGTTRDTLEEHIRLRGISLNVVDTAGIRDTEDVVEKIGVTKARTAAEDADLIIYVVDASVPLDENDRDIIEMIRKRKAVVLLNKTDLEQVVSVEELEKQTGHRVIPVSAKEETGIEELEKEIQSMFYQGDIDFNDEVYVTNIRHKTALTESLSSLKLVQKSIEDGMPEDFYSID
;
A
#
# COMPACT_ATOMS: atom_id res chain seq x y z
N MET A 1 -5.07 32.12 6.70
CA MET A 1 -5.51 32.12 5.28
C MET A 1 -6.97 31.72 5.28
N LYS A 2 -7.87 32.52 4.66
CA LYS A 2 -9.23 32.04 4.43
C LYS A 2 -9.13 30.86 3.46
N THR A 3 -9.52 29.68 3.90
CA THR A 3 -9.57 28.51 3.03
C THR A 3 -10.89 28.54 2.27
N ASP A 4 -10.81 28.41 0.95
CA ASP A 4 -12.00 28.28 0.10
C ASP A 4 -12.75 26.97 0.44
N THR A 5 -14.05 26.98 0.18
CA THR A 5 -14.90 25.81 0.42
C THR A 5 -14.84 24.87 -0.77
N ILE A 6 -14.56 23.60 -0.51
CA ILE A 6 -14.44 22.53 -1.51
C ILE A 6 -15.57 21.52 -1.42
N ALA A 7 -15.89 20.89 -2.55
CA ALA A 7 -16.84 19.80 -2.59
C ALA A 7 -16.43 18.71 -3.59
N ALA A 8 -16.76 17.46 -3.26
CA ALA A 8 -16.61 16.32 -4.16
C ALA A 8 -17.59 15.21 -3.84
N ILE A 9 -17.78 14.31 -4.81
CA ILE A 9 -18.42 13.01 -4.59
C ILE A 9 -17.43 12.14 -3.82
N ALA A 10 -17.83 11.65 -2.65
CA ALA A 10 -16.99 10.88 -1.74
C ALA A 10 -17.16 9.35 -1.88
N THR A 11 -18.13 8.91 -2.66
CA THR A 11 -18.39 7.49 -2.98
C THR A 11 -17.96 7.15 -4.40
N ALA A 12 -17.91 5.86 -4.74
CA ALA A 12 -17.60 5.41 -6.09
C ALA A 12 -18.62 5.96 -7.11
N MET A 13 -18.16 6.29 -8.32
CA MET A 13 -18.98 6.81 -9.43
C MET A 13 -19.68 5.66 -10.18
N THR A 14 -20.39 4.80 -9.44
CA THR A 14 -21.19 3.68 -9.97
C THR A 14 -22.61 3.78 -9.43
N SER A 15 -23.56 3.14 -10.10
CA SER A 15 -24.95 3.08 -9.60
C SER A 15 -24.98 2.26 -8.31
N SER A 16 -25.43 2.90 -7.23
CA SER A 16 -25.53 2.31 -5.89
C SER A 16 -26.80 2.81 -5.18
N GLY A 17 -27.12 2.26 -4.01
CA GLY A 17 -28.26 2.72 -3.22
C GLY A 17 -28.05 4.12 -2.64
N ILE A 18 -26.80 4.47 -2.30
CA ILE A 18 -26.44 5.74 -1.66
C ILE A 18 -25.20 6.33 -2.33
N GLY A 19 -25.24 7.65 -2.56
CA GLY A 19 -24.09 8.46 -2.93
C GLY A 19 -23.86 9.57 -1.90
N ILE A 20 -22.61 9.94 -1.67
CA ILE A 20 -22.24 10.97 -0.69
C ILE A 20 -21.51 12.11 -1.40
N ILE A 21 -21.99 13.33 -1.21
CA ILE A 21 -21.27 14.55 -1.58
C ILE A 21 -20.75 15.20 -0.31
N ARG A 22 -19.44 15.41 -0.22
CA ARG A 22 -18.80 16.07 0.92
C ARG A 22 -18.43 17.49 0.57
N ILE A 23 -18.73 18.42 1.50
CA ILE A 23 -18.39 19.84 1.44
C ILE A 23 -17.51 20.13 2.66
N SER A 24 -16.42 20.88 2.48
CA SER A 24 -15.54 21.27 3.60
C SER A 24 -15.01 22.70 3.39
N GLY A 25 -14.95 23.48 4.46
CA GLY A 25 -14.43 24.84 4.47
C GLY A 25 -15.33 25.83 5.20
N GLU A 26 -14.88 27.08 5.31
CA GLU A 26 -15.57 28.15 6.09
C GLU A 26 -17.03 28.40 5.65
N GLN A 27 -17.34 28.21 4.37
CA GLN A 27 -18.68 28.48 3.82
C GLN A 27 -19.53 27.20 3.66
N ALA A 28 -19.08 26.05 4.18
CA ALA A 28 -19.79 24.78 4.01
C ALA A 28 -21.25 24.87 4.53
N PHE A 29 -21.46 25.54 5.65
CA PHE A 29 -22.78 25.74 6.23
C PHE A 29 -23.63 26.76 5.45
N GLU A 30 -23.04 27.81 4.91
CA GLU A 30 -23.74 28.76 4.08
C GLU A 30 -24.23 28.12 2.77
N VAL A 31 -23.43 27.26 2.17
CA VAL A 31 -23.79 26.53 0.96
C VAL A 31 -24.98 25.63 1.21
N ILE A 32 -24.93 24.79 2.27
CA ILE A 32 -26.04 23.87 2.55
C ILE A 32 -27.32 24.60 2.97
N GLU A 33 -27.24 25.72 3.68
CA GLU A 33 -28.43 26.54 4.03
C GLU A 33 -29.21 27.04 2.82
N LYS A 34 -28.51 27.30 1.71
CA LYS A 34 -29.12 27.81 0.47
C LYS A 34 -29.86 26.72 -0.32
N ILE A 35 -29.41 25.48 -0.25
CA ILE A 35 -29.87 24.38 -1.10
C ILE A 35 -30.69 23.32 -0.37
N PHE A 36 -30.70 23.30 0.97
CA PHE A 36 -31.41 22.29 1.75
C PHE A 36 -32.73 22.84 2.32
N LYS A 37 -33.82 22.09 2.15
CA LYS A 37 -35.13 22.37 2.77
C LYS A 37 -35.58 21.14 3.56
N LYS A 38 -35.92 21.34 4.85
CA LYS A 38 -36.51 20.26 5.66
C LYS A 38 -37.88 19.86 5.07
N LYS A 39 -38.29 18.61 5.28
CA LYS A 39 -39.59 18.09 4.84
C LYS A 39 -40.80 18.91 5.35
N ASN A 40 -40.68 19.56 6.51
CA ASN A 40 -41.68 20.41 7.09
C ASN A 40 -41.53 21.89 6.68
N GLY A 41 -40.70 22.23 5.69
CA GLY A 41 -40.40 23.57 5.21
C GLY A 41 -39.49 24.41 6.10
N GLY A 42 -38.99 23.84 7.22
CA GLY A 42 -38.04 24.53 8.11
C GLY A 42 -36.63 24.62 7.54
N LYS A 43 -35.85 25.55 8.09
CA LYS A 43 -34.40 25.66 7.78
C LYS A 43 -33.60 24.53 8.46
N ILE A 44 -32.38 24.27 7.91
CA ILE A 44 -31.42 23.36 8.51
C ILE A 44 -31.03 23.89 9.91
N ASP A 45 -30.87 22.96 10.86
CA ASP A 45 -30.37 23.28 12.20
C ASP A 45 -28.84 23.06 12.25
N LEU A 46 -28.10 24.15 12.27
CA LEU A 46 -26.63 24.14 12.36
C LEU A 46 -26.14 24.37 13.80
N SER A 47 -27.00 24.37 14.79
CA SER A 47 -26.60 24.64 16.19
C SER A 47 -25.71 23.52 16.77
N ARG A 48 -25.94 22.27 16.38
CA ARG A 48 -25.28 21.07 16.92
C ARG A 48 -24.42 20.37 15.88
N SER A 49 -23.24 19.97 16.28
CA SER A 49 -22.36 19.09 15.50
C SER A 49 -22.78 17.63 15.61
N HIS A 50 -22.40 16.82 14.63
CA HIS A 50 -22.67 15.38 14.55
C HIS A 50 -24.17 15.05 14.59
N THR A 51 -24.94 15.84 13.84
CA THR A 51 -26.39 15.65 13.70
C THR A 51 -26.74 15.34 12.26
N VAL A 52 -27.75 14.50 12.08
CA VAL A 52 -28.30 14.16 10.76
C VAL A 52 -29.68 14.80 10.62
N GLN A 53 -29.93 15.40 9.48
CA GLN A 53 -31.21 16.05 9.19
C GLN A 53 -31.76 15.54 7.86
N TYR A 54 -33.04 15.23 7.85
CA TYR A 54 -33.75 14.71 6.69
C TYR A 54 -34.51 15.83 5.96
N GLY A 55 -34.40 15.83 4.62
CA GLY A 55 -35.07 16.83 3.80
C GLY A 55 -34.77 16.65 2.32
N TYR A 56 -34.74 17.74 1.61
CA TYR A 56 -34.56 17.80 0.16
C TYR A 56 -33.42 18.73 -0.22
N ILE A 57 -32.65 18.36 -1.22
CA ILE A 57 -31.77 19.29 -1.94
C ILE A 57 -32.61 19.92 -3.03
N CYS A 58 -32.58 21.27 -3.09
CA CYS A 58 -33.31 22.05 -4.06
C CYS A 58 -32.37 23.01 -4.79
N ASP A 59 -32.62 23.21 -6.06
CA ASP A 59 -32.10 24.38 -6.82
C ASP A 59 -33.25 25.35 -7.00
N GLN A 60 -33.19 26.47 -6.30
CA GLN A 60 -34.30 27.43 -6.15
C GLN A 60 -35.59 26.72 -5.65
N ASP A 61 -36.58 26.51 -6.53
CA ASP A 61 -37.84 25.84 -6.21
C ASP A 61 -37.94 24.41 -6.74
N GLU A 62 -36.96 23.97 -7.53
CA GLU A 62 -36.89 22.59 -8.04
C GLU A 62 -36.29 21.65 -7.01
N VAL A 63 -37.01 20.61 -6.65
CA VAL A 63 -36.51 19.53 -5.80
C VAL A 63 -35.64 18.60 -6.65
N ILE A 64 -34.38 18.45 -6.25
CA ILE A 64 -33.42 17.58 -6.94
C ILE A 64 -33.50 16.16 -6.38
N ASP A 65 -33.38 16.02 -5.03
CA ASP A 65 -33.40 14.72 -4.38
C ASP A 65 -33.87 14.83 -2.93
N GLU A 66 -34.30 13.70 -2.38
CA GLU A 66 -34.60 13.49 -0.98
C GLU A 66 -33.35 12.91 -0.29
N VAL A 67 -32.84 13.60 0.76
CA VAL A 67 -31.49 13.35 1.30
C VAL A 67 -31.44 13.34 2.82
N LEU A 68 -30.36 12.75 3.33
CA LEU A 68 -29.88 12.99 4.69
C LEU A 68 -28.68 13.95 4.64
N VAL A 69 -28.65 14.93 5.53
CA VAL A 69 -27.52 15.86 5.64
C VAL A 69 -26.86 15.71 7.00
N LEU A 70 -25.59 15.37 7.02
CA LEU A 70 -24.75 15.23 8.21
C LEU A 70 -23.95 16.52 8.41
N ILE A 71 -24.03 17.12 9.60
CA ILE A 71 -23.37 18.36 10.00
C ILE A 71 -22.21 18.03 10.96
N MET A 72 -21.00 18.48 10.61
CA MET A 72 -19.80 18.33 11.44
C MET A 72 -19.10 19.69 11.56
N LYS A 73 -19.05 20.23 12.79
CA LYS A 73 -18.34 21.47 13.07
C LYS A 73 -16.86 21.25 13.31
N GLY A 74 -16.04 22.09 12.77
CA GLY A 74 -14.63 22.15 13.11
C GLY A 74 -14.41 22.46 14.60
N PRO A 75 -13.33 21.91 15.24
CA PRO A 75 -12.31 21.05 14.65
C PRO A 75 -12.70 19.55 14.59
N HIS A 76 -13.91 19.17 15.04
CA HIS A 76 -14.36 17.78 15.15
C HIS A 76 -15.00 17.28 13.84
N SER A 77 -14.22 17.29 12.75
CA SER A 77 -14.59 16.80 11.42
C SER A 77 -13.41 16.07 10.76
N TYR A 78 -13.62 15.54 9.56
CA TYR A 78 -12.52 14.87 8.83
C TYR A 78 -11.36 15.80 8.51
N THR A 79 -11.65 17.01 8.06
CA THR A 79 -10.65 18.01 7.68
C THR A 79 -10.25 18.97 8.81
N ALA A 80 -10.87 18.84 9.97
CA ALA A 80 -10.87 19.83 11.06
C ALA A 80 -11.49 21.18 10.68
N GLU A 81 -12.17 21.29 9.53
CA GLU A 81 -12.97 22.42 9.10
C GLU A 81 -14.47 22.14 9.31
N ASP A 82 -15.34 23.14 9.13
CA ASP A 82 -16.75 22.88 9.01
C ASP A 82 -17.03 22.00 7.81
N THR A 83 -17.71 20.89 8.03
CA THR A 83 -17.93 19.86 7.01
C THR A 83 -19.41 19.46 6.97
N VAL A 84 -19.90 19.25 5.76
CA VAL A 84 -21.24 18.74 5.50
C VAL A 84 -21.14 17.53 4.58
N GLU A 85 -21.87 16.48 4.89
CA GLU A 85 -22.09 15.36 3.97
C GLU A 85 -23.55 15.28 3.59
N ILE A 86 -23.81 15.14 2.29
CA ILE A 86 -25.13 14.97 1.72
C ILE A 86 -25.24 13.54 1.23
N ASP A 87 -26.02 12.72 1.95
CA ASP A 87 -26.32 11.35 1.56
C ASP A 87 -27.56 11.36 0.65
N CYS A 88 -27.34 11.14 -0.61
CA CYS A 88 -28.34 11.15 -1.67
C CYS A 88 -28.53 9.78 -2.31
N HIS A 89 -29.48 9.63 -3.25
CA HIS A 89 -29.57 8.44 -4.06
C HIS A 89 -28.32 8.28 -4.95
N GLY A 90 -27.74 7.07 -4.99
CA GLY A 90 -26.45 6.78 -5.59
C GLY A 90 -26.44 6.64 -7.11
N GLY A 91 -27.36 7.29 -7.81
CA GLY A 91 -27.32 7.41 -9.27
C GLY A 91 -26.24 8.38 -9.72
N VAL A 92 -25.39 7.97 -10.70
CA VAL A 92 -24.29 8.82 -11.20
C VAL A 92 -24.76 10.21 -11.64
N LEU A 93 -25.91 10.28 -12.33
CA LEU A 93 -26.50 11.56 -12.77
C LEU A 93 -26.95 12.40 -11.58
N MET A 94 -27.56 11.77 -10.57
CA MET A 94 -28.04 12.44 -9.37
C MET A 94 -26.88 13.04 -8.58
N MET A 95 -25.84 12.27 -8.31
CA MET A 95 -24.64 12.75 -7.61
C MET A 95 -23.98 13.92 -8.33
N LYS A 96 -23.87 13.88 -9.67
CA LYS A 96 -23.36 14.98 -10.47
C LYS A 96 -24.22 16.23 -10.36
N LYS A 97 -25.55 16.09 -10.46
CA LYS A 97 -26.48 17.21 -10.36
C LYS A 97 -26.39 17.92 -9.00
N ILE A 98 -26.31 17.14 -7.90
CA ILE A 98 -26.15 17.70 -6.56
C ILE A 98 -24.78 18.40 -6.41
N LEU A 99 -23.70 17.79 -6.91
CA LEU A 99 -22.37 18.42 -6.88
C LEU A 99 -22.35 19.75 -7.66
N GLU A 100 -22.94 19.78 -8.86
CA GLU A 100 -23.07 20.99 -9.66
C GLU A 100 -23.84 22.09 -8.89
N THR A 101 -24.93 21.71 -8.23
CA THR A 101 -25.69 22.63 -7.38
C THR A 101 -24.84 23.18 -6.24
N VAL A 102 -24.12 22.30 -5.51
CA VAL A 102 -23.22 22.73 -4.43
C VAL A 102 -22.16 23.72 -4.92
N ILE A 103 -21.58 23.47 -6.10
CA ILE A 103 -20.59 24.37 -6.73
C ILE A 103 -21.22 25.70 -7.12
N GLN A 104 -22.41 25.70 -7.71
CA GLN A 104 -23.14 26.91 -8.09
C GLN A 104 -23.39 27.82 -6.88
N TYR A 105 -23.62 27.25 -5.69
CA TYR A 105 -23.93 27.99 -4.47
C TYR A 105 -22.72 28.37 -3.61
N GLY A 106 -21.48 28.15 -4.09
CA GLY A 106 -20.29 28.76 -3.51
C GLY A 106 -19.14 27.85 -3.13
N ALA A 107 -19.23 26.53 -3.37
CA ALA A 107 -18.09 25.64 -3.27
C ALA A 107 -17.35 25.57 -4.62
N ARG A 108 -16.06 25.13 -4.60
CA ARG A 108 -15.36 24.68 -5.80
C ARG A 108 -15.14 23.16 -5.79
N PRO A 109 -14.88 22.55 -6.94
CA PRO A 109 -14.47 21.15 -6.96
C PRO A 109 -13.19 20.94 -6.15
N ALA A 110 -13.15 19.87 -5.36
CA ALA A 110 -11.95 19.46 -4.65
C ALA A 110 -10.94 18.81 -5.62
N GLU A 111 -9.65 19.03 -5.37
CA GLU A 111 -8.58 18.28 -6.03
C GLU A 111 -8.50 16.83 -5.47
N PRO A 112 -7.93 15.88 -6.23
CA PRO A 112 -7.68 14.54 -5.70
C PRO A 112 -6.89 14.58 -4.40
N GLY A 113 -7.41 13.91 -3.35
CA GLY A 113 -6.77 13.85 -2.02
C GLY A 113 -6.88 15.15 -1.19
N GLU A 114 -7.58 16.19 -1.64
CA GLU A 114 -7.58 17.50 -0.98
C GLU A 114 -8.18 17.46 0.44
N PHE A 115 -9.19 16.66 0.70
CA PHE A 115 -9.74 16.52 2.06
C PHE A 115 -8.70 15.98 3.04
N THR A 116 -7.93 14.97 2.64
CA THR A 116 -6.86 14.38 3.47
C THR A 116 -5.69 15.37 3.62
N LYS A 117 -5.34 16.10 2.57
CA LYS A 117 -4.35 17.17 2.60
C LYS A 117 -4.74 18.26 3.62
N ARG A 118 -6.02 18.67 3.66
CA ARG A 118 -6.52 19.64 4.64
C ARG A 118 -6.50 19.08 6.06
N ALA A 119 -6.88 17.81 6.25
CA ALA A 119 -6.75 17.14 7.55
C ALA A 119 -5.32 17.18 8.09
N PHE A 120 -4.32 16.98 7.21
CA PHE A 120 -2.90 17.10 7.55
C PHE A 120 -2.48 18.56 7.84
N LEU A 121 -2.83 19.50 6.98
CA LEU A 121 -2.48 20.92 7.15
C LEU A 121 -3.10 21.53 8.41
N ASN A 122 -4.29 21.08 8.79
CA ASN A 122 -4.98 21.50 10.01
C ASN A 122 -4.53 20.70 11.26
N GLY A 123 -3.52 19.84 11.15
CA GLY A 123 -2.92 19.13 12.27
C GLY A 123 -3.76 18.01 12.86
N ARG A 124 -4.85 17.57 12.19
CA ARG A 124 -5.67 16.45 12.66
C ARG A 124 -4.96 15.11 12.51
N ILE A 125 -4.21 14.95 11.43
CA ILE A 125 -3.41 13.76 11.13
C ILE A 125 -2.00 14.19 10.73
N ASP A 126 -1.02 13.32 10.93
CA ASP A 126 0.32 13.52 10.41
C ASP A 126 0.46 12.97 8.98
N LEU A 127 1.65 13.18 8.37
CA LEU A 127 1.88 12.80 6.98
C LEU A 127 1.81 11.27 6.80
N SER A 128 2.30 10.49 7.78
CA SER A 128 2.24 9.03 7.68
C SER A 128 0.80 8.50 7.76
N GLN A 129 -0.04 9.14 8.59
CA GLN A 129 -1.46 8.84 8.67
C GLN A 129 -2.21 9.26 7.39
N ALA A 130 -1.81 10.39 6.78
CA ALA A 130 -2.40 10.86 5.52
C ALA A 130 -2.10 9.88 4.36
N GLU A 131 -0.90 9.36 4.29
CA GLU A 131 -0.50 8.31 3.33
C GLU A 131 -1.27 7.00 3.60
N ALA A 132 -1.42 6.61 4.88
CA ALA A 132 -2.15 5.41 5.25
C ALA A 132 -3.63 5.41 4.83
N VAL A 133 -4.26 6.57 4.62
CA VAL A 133 -5.65 6.65 4.14
C VAL A 133 -5.81 5.96 2.79
N ILE A 134 -4.91 6.24 1.84
CA ILE A 134 -4.99 5.62 0.50
C ILE A 134 -4.61 4.14 0.57
N ASP A 135 -3.67 3.77 1.45
CA ASP A 135 -3.27 2.38 1.64
C ASP A 135 -4.41 1.52 2.20
N VAL A 136 -5.22 2.07 3.13
CA VAL A 136 -6.44 1.41 3.65
C VAL A 136 -7.47 1.21 2.54
N ILE A 137 -7.66 2.21 1.67
CA ILE A 137 -8.63 2.14 0.57
C ILE A 137 -8.21 1.10 -0.47
N ASN A 138 -6.90 1.02 -0.77
CA ASN A 138 -6.36 0.15 -1.79
C ASN A 138 -5.91 -1.23 -1.27
N ALA A 139 -6.06 -1.50 0.03
CA ALA A 139 -5.62 -2.75 0.62
C ALA A 139 -6.29 -3.96 -0.04
N GLN A 140 -5.49 -4.84 -0.64
CA GLN A 140 -5.96 -6.02 -1.37
C GLN A 140 -5.99 -7.29 -0.52
N ASN A 141 -5.39 -7.27 0.68
CA ASN A 141 -5.35 -8.41 1.58
C ASN A 141 -5.47 -7.95 3.05
N GLU A 142 -5.77 -8.89 3.96
CA GLU A 142 -5.95 -8.58 5.38
C GLU A 142 -4.71 -8.01 6.05
N TYR A 143 -3.52 -8.38 5.58
CA TYR A 143 -2.26 -7.90 6.15
C TYR A 143 -2.01 -6.45 5.77
N ALA A 144 -2.17 -6.12 4.48
CA ALA A 144 -2.12 -4.75 4.00
C ALA A 144 -3.12 -3.88 4.78
N LEU A 145 -4.36 -4.36 4.93
CA LEU A 145 -5.39 -3.64 5.68
C LEU A 145 -5.00 -3.43 7.15
N LYS A 146 -4.55 -4.48 7.86
CA LYS A 146 -4.11 -4.38 9.26
C LYS A 146 -2.93 -3.42 9.43
N SER A 147 -1.93 -3.51 8.55
CA SER A 147 -0.77 -2.62 8.55
C SER A 147 -1.18 -1.16 8.33
N SER A 148 -1.98 -0.89 7.30
CA SER A 148 -2.45 0.46 6.98
C SER A 148 -3.33 1.04 8.09
N VAL A 149 -4.22 0.24 8.70
CA VAL A 149 -5.01 0.66 9.87
C VAL A 149 -4.12 0.95 11.08
N SER A 150 -3.07 0.17 11.32
CA SER A 150 -2.10 0.43 12.39
C SER A 150 -1.38 1.76 12.17
N GLN A 151 -0.96 2.04 10.94
CA GLN A 151 -0.33 3.30 10.55
C GLN A 151 -1.31 4.47 10.64
N LEU A 152 -2.57 4.30 10.21
CA LEU A 152 -3.63 5.29 10.35
C LEU A 152 -3.92 5.65 11.83
N LYS A 153 -3.75 4.70 12.75
CA LYS A 153 -3.84 4.93 14.20
C LYS A 153 -2.62 5.68 14.77
N GLY A 154 -1.58 5.96 13.97
CA GLY A 154 -0.42 6.73 14.37
C GLY A 154 0.69 5.93 15.08
N LYS A 155 0.64 4.60 15.12
CA LYS A 155 1.66 3.77 15.81
C LYS A 155 3.09 4.02 15.29
N MET A 156 3.25 4.24 13.97
CA MET A 156 4.54 4.61 13.39
C MET A 156 5.04 5.94 13.90
N SER A 157 4.17 6.95 13.92
CA SER A 157 4.47 8.28 14.43
C SER A 157 4.85 8.26 15.92
N GLU A 158 4.16 7.45 16.72
CA GLU A 158 4.47 7.28 18.15
C GLU A 158 5.87 6.71 18.36
N LYS A 159 6.25 5.66 17.61
CA LYS A 159 7.60 5.08 17.67
C LYS A 159 8.69 6.07 17.28
N VAL A 160 8.48 6.79 16.16
CA VAL A 160 9.43 7.81 15.69
C VAL A 160 9.56 8.95 16.72
N LYS A 161 8.44 9.42 17.29
CA LYS A 161 8.47 10.44 18.34
C LYS A 161 9.21 9.98 19.57
N ALA A 162 9.00 8.76 20.03
CA ALA A 162 9.71 8.21 21.18
C ALA A 162 11.23 8.10 20.96
N LEU A 163 11.67 7.69 19.76
CA LEU A 163 13.08 7.69 19.39
C LEU A 163 13.65 9.11 19.35
N ARG A 164 12.95 10.03 18.70
CA ARG A 164 13.33 11.43 18.58
C ARG A 164 13.47 12.11 19.94
N GLU A 165 12.54 11.88 20.85
CA GLU A 165 12.59 12.44 22.22
C GLU A 165 13.83 11.98 22.97
N LYS A 166 14.21 10.70 22.85
CA LYS A 166 15.43 10.18 23.47
C LYS A 166 16.68 10.84 22.89
N ILE A 167 16.76 10.97 21.56
CA ILE A 167 17.90 11.62 20.88
C ILE A 167 18.00 13.09 21.31
N ILE A 168 16.90 13.83 21.27
CA ILE A 168 16.88 15.24 21.68
C ILE A 168 17.32 15.40 23.14
N TYR A 169 16.91 14.48 24.01
CA TYR A 169 17.33 14.52 25.42
C TYR A 169 18.86 14.40 25.56
N GLU A 170 19.49 13.45 24.83
CA GLU A 170 20.94 13.28 24.89
C GLU A 170 21.68 14.48 24.26
N ILE A 171 21.17 15.01 23.14
CA ILE A 171 21.74 16.25 22.55
C ILE A 171 21.66 17.42 23.56
N ALA A 172 20.48 17.64 24.14
CA ALA A 172 20.28 18.70 25.11
C ALA A 172 21.18 18.54 26.34
N TYR A 173 21.43 17.30 26.78
CA TYR A 173 22.37 17.04 27.90
C TYR A 173 23.82 17.41 27.52
N ILE A 174 24.27 16.99 26.33
CA ILE A 174 25.61 17.32 25.82
C ILE A 174 25.78 18.84 25.70
N GLU A 175 24.86 19.52 25.04
CA GLU A 175 24.90 20.98 24.87
C GLU A 175 24.89 21.70 26.22
N SER A 176 24.07 21.25 27.18
CA SER A 176 24.05 21.84 28.53
C SER A 176 25.36 21.65 29.27
N ALA A 177 26.05 20.51 29.11
CA ALA A 177 27.31 20.23 29.73
C ALA A 177 28.45 21.02 29.08
N LEU A 178 28.38 21.28 27.77
CA LEU A 178 29.35 22.14 27.08
C LEU A 178 29.19 23.61 27.47
N ASP A 179 27.97 24.07 27.72
CA ASP A 179 27.68 25.44 28.16
C ASP A 179 28.06 25.68 29.64
N ASP A 180 27.92 24.69 30.51
CA ASP A 180 28.17 24.80 31.95
C ASP A 180 29.01 23.63 32.49
N PRO A 181 30.29 23.54 32.08
CA PRO A 181 31.16 22.41 32.43
C PRO A 181 31.54 22.36 33.93
N GLU A 182 31.28 23.44 34.67
CA GLU A 182 31.56 23.47 36.11
C GLU A 182 30.52 22.69 36.93
N HIS A 183 29.28 22.57 36.38
CA HIS A 183 28.16 21.92 37.07
C HIS A 183 27.73 20.59 36.42
N ILE A 184 28.01 20.38 35.13
CA ILE A 184 27.63 19.18 34.40
C ILE A 184 28.88 18.57 33.74
N SER A 185 29.31 17.40 34.20
CA SER A 185 30.48 16.70 33.65
C SER A 185 30.09 15.72 32.57
N LEU A 186 30.87 15.66 31.50
CA LEU A 186 30.81 14.63 30.46
C LEU A 186 31.81 13.49 30.68
N ASP A 187 32.53 13.46 31.80
CA ASP A 187 33.51 12.41 32.09
C ASP A 187 32.86 11.01 32.06
N GLY A 188 33.30 10.16 31.15
CA GLY A 188 32.75 8.82 30.96
C GLY A 188 31.39 8.77 30.29
N TYR A 189 30.84 9.91 29.86
CA TYR A 189 29.50 9.97 29.20
C TYR A 189 29.47 9.23 27.89
N GLY A 190 30.57 9.17 27.14
CA GLY A 190 30.63 8.40 25.88
C GLY A 190 30.24 6.93 26.05
N GLU A 191 30.71 6.27 27.13
CA GLU A 191 30.32 4.89 27.43
C GLU A 191 28.82 4.74 27.81
N GLU A 192 28.29 5.74 28.51
CA GLU A 192 26.86 5.77 28.87
C GLU A 192 26.00 6.02 27.62
N LEU A 193 26.38 6.97 26.79
CA LEU A 193 25.70 7.27 25.52
C LEU A 193 25.72 6.09 24.58
N ALA A 194 26.85 5.37 24.46
CA ALA A 194 26.93 4.15 23.64
C ALA A 194 25.88 3.10 24.06
N LYS A 195 25.70 2.89 25.38
CA LYS A 195 24.68 1.96 25.90
C LYS A 195 23.26 2.43 25.62
N LYS A 196 23.01 3.74 25.59
CA LYS A 196 21.70 4.32 25.26
C LYS A 196 21.42 4.27 23.76
N LEU A 197 22.44 4.43 22.92
CA LEU A 197 22.31 4.37 21.45
C LEU A 197 22.04 2.97 20.93
N GLU A 198 22.62 1.93 21.54
CA GLU A 198 22.47 0.54 21.07
C GLU A 198 21.00 0.12 20.88
N PRO A 199 20.08 0.29 21.85
CA PRO A 199 18.68 -0.05 21.64
C PRO A 199 17.98 0.84 20.61
N MET A 200 18.39 2.10 20.40
CA MET A 200 17.83 2.97 19.39
C MET A 200 18.24 2.52 17.98
N VAL A 201 19.51 2.16 17.80
CA VAL A 201 20.03 1.60 16.55
C VAL A 201 19.31 0.29 16.20
N LYS A 202 19.17 -0.62 17.17
CA LYS A 202 18.44 -1.88 16.95
C LYS A 202 16.97 -1.68 16.55
N GLU A 203 16.29 -0.72 17.14
CA GLU A 203 14.90 -0.41 16.79
C GLU A 203 14.80 0.19 15.38
N LEU A 204 15.73 1.09 14.99
CA LEU A 204 15.80 1.61 13.62
C LEU A 204 16.09 0.50 12.60
N GLU A 205 17.07 -0.36 12.89
CA GLU A 205 17.39 -1.52 12.02
C GLU A 205 16.17 -2.43 11.83
N ARG A 206 15.41 -2.69 12.91
CA ARG A 206 14.18 -3.47 12.86
C ARG A 206 13.12 -2.79 11.99
N LEU A 207 12.90 -1.48 12.16
CA LEU A 207 11.95 -0.73 11.35
C LEU A 207 12.35 -0.72 9.86
N ILE A 208 13.63 -0.54 9.55
CA ILE A 208 14.14 -0.57 8.18
C ILE A 208 13.99 -1.97 7.57
N ALA A 209 14.33 -3.02 8.31
CA ALA A 209 14.17 -4.40 7.84
C ALA A 209 12.69 -4.76 7.57
N SER A 210 11.77 -4.17 8.33
CA SER A 210 10.33 -4.37 8.10
C SER A 210 9.85 -3.77 6.78
N ALA A 211 10.61 -2.85 6.16
CA ALA A 211 10.17 -2.13 4.96
C ALA A 211 10.08 -3.04 3.73
N ASP A 212 10.96 -4.02 3.60
CA ASP A 212 10.95 -4.93 2.45
C ASP A 212 9.72 -5.86 2.53
N ASN A 213 9.40 -6.36 3.73
CA ASN A 213 8.18 -7.12 3.98
C ASN A 213 6.93 -6.23 3.79
N GLY A 214 6.96 -4.99 4.28
CA GLY A 214 5.86 -4.03 4.17
C GLY A 214 5.48 -3.72 2.73
N LYS A 215 6.46 -3.56 1.84
CA LYS A 215 6.22 -3.35 0.41
C LYS A 215 5.51 -4.56 -0.23
N VAL A 216 6.02 -5.76 0.01
CA VAL A 216 5.41 -7.00 -0.49
C VAL A 216 3.99 -7.18 0.04
N MET A 217 3.74 -6.80 1.29
CA MET A 217 2.42 -6.88 1.91
C MET A 217 1.43 -5.87 1.32
N SER A 218 1.86 -4.64 1.01
CA SER A 218 0.98 -3.56 0.54
C SER A 218 0.73 -3.61 -0.97
N GLU A 219 1.78 -3.80 -1.75
CA GLU A 219 1.73 -3.75 -3.21
C GLU A 219 1.52 -5.13 -3.85
N GLY A 220 1.78 -6.21 -3.09
CA GLY A 220 1.86 -7.57 -3.62
C GLY A 220 3.17 -7.81 -4.38
N VAL A 221 3.32 -9.03 -4.91
CA VAL A 221 4.48 -9.50 -5.66
C VAL A 221 4.17 -9.44 -7.14
N LYS A 222 4.83 -8.58 -7.90
CA LYS A 222 4.75 -8.61 -9.37
C LYS A 222 5.29 -9.93 -9.88
N THR A 223 4.41 -10.75 -10.44
CA THR A 223 4.72 -12.12 -10.82
C THR A 223 4.54 -12.30 -12.31
N VAL A 224 5.50 -12.95 -12.94
CA VAL A 224 5.43 -13.36 -14.34
C VAL A 224 5.47 -14.88 -14.41
N ILE A 225 4.58 -15.49 -15.21
CA ILE A 225 4.60 -16.93 -15.48
C ILE A 225 5.20 -17.17 -16.87
N LEU A 226 6.35 -17.83 -16.90
CA LEU A 226 7.08 -18.20 -18.11
C LEU A 226 6.96 -19.70 -18.38
N GLY A 227 7.13 -20.10 -19.62
CA GLY A 227 7.14 -21.50 -20.06
C GLY A 227 6.65 -21.64 -21.49
N LYS A 228 6.99 -22.75 -22.12
CA LYS A 228 6.57 -23.06 -23.51
C LYS A 228 5.06 -23.11 -23.69
N PRO A 229 4.56 -22.98 -24.93
CA PRO A 229 3.18 -23.32 -25.26
C PRO A 229 2.87 -24.73 -24.75
N ASN A 230 1.65 -24.91 -24.19
CA ASN A 230 1.19 -26.20 -23.63
C ASN A 230 1.95 -26.76 -22.44
N ALA A 231 2.88 -26.03 -21.80
CA ALA A 231 3.52 -26.43 -20.55
C ALA A 231 2.55 -26.47 -19.36
N GLY A 232 1.34 -25.97 -19.52
CA GLY A 232 0.29 -25.98 -18.50
C GLY A 232 0.13 -24.68 -17.71
N LYS A 233 0.65 -23.54 -18.24
CA LYS A 233 0.53 -22.23 -17.62
C LYS A 233 -0.92 -21.84 -17.30
N SER A 234 -1.82 -21.94 -18.29
CA SER A 234 -3.24 -21.61 -18.10
C SER A 234 -3.95 -22.57 -17.11
N SER A 235 -3.56 -23.85 -17.10
CA SER A 235 -4.10 -24.81 -16.14
C SER A 235 -3.61 -24.48 -14.71
N LEU A 236 -2.33 -24.13 -14.57
CA LEU A 236 -1.78 -23.65 -13.30
C LEU A 236 -2.49 -22.40 -12.82
N MET A 237 -2.69 -21.41 -13.71
CA MET A 237 -3.44 -20.18 -13.39
C MET A 237 -4.83 -20.51 -12.88
N ASN A 238 -5.57 -21.38 -13.56
CA ASN A 238 -6.94 -21.77 -13.15
C ASN A 238 -6.95 -22.44 -11.77
N VAL A 239 -5.93 -23.23 -11.42
CA VAL A 239 -5.80 -23.84 -10.10
C VAL A 239 -5.48 -22.78 -9.03
N LEU A 240 -4.61 -21.82 -9.36
CA LEU A 240 -4.23 -20.74 -8.44
C LEU A 240 -5.38 -19.73 -8.22
N VAL A 241 -6.21 -19.50 -9.25
CA VAL A 241 -7.38 -18.60 -9.23
C VAL A 241 -8.61 -19.24 -8.57
N GLY A 242 -8.71 -20.57 -8.44
CA GLY A 242 -9.87 -21.36 -8.01
C GLY A 242 -10.84 -20.71 -7.02
N GLU A 243 -12.12 -21.06 -7.01
CA GLU A 243 -13.32 -20.33 -6.51
C GLU A 243 -13.22 -19.70 -5.10
N GLU A 244 -12.29 -20.14 -4.24
CA GLU A 244 -12.08 -19.58 -2.90
C GLU A 244 -10.82 -18.68 -2.79
N ARG A 245 -9.99 -18.59 -3.84
CA ARG A 245 -8.65 -17.97 -3.78
C ARG A 245 -8.49 -16.64 -4.51
N ALA A 246 -9.41 -16.30 -5.42
CA ALA A 246 -9.37 -15.05 -6.16
C ALA A 246 -10.55 -14.13 -5.84
N ILE A 247 -10.25 -12.92 -5.43
CA ILE A 247 -11.21 -11.81 -5.52
C ILE A 247 -10.78 -11.01 -6.75
N VAL A 248 -11.42 -11.28 -7.87
CA VAL A 248 -11.34 -10.41 -9.04
C VAL A 248 -12.10 -9.14 -8.69
N THR A 249 -11.39 -8.08 -8.35
CA THR A 249 -12.00 -6.76 -8.23
C THR A 249 -11.91 -6.10 -9.61
N ASP A 250 -13.03 -6.03 -10.31
CA ASP A 250 -13.19 -5.09 -11.41
C ASP A 250 -13.09 -3.66 -10.86
N ILE A 251 -11.89 -3.13 -10.75
CA ILE A 251 -11.71 -1.71 -10.48
C ILE A 251 -12.01 -0.98 -11.79
N ALA A 252 -13.25 -0.51 -11.92
CA ALA A 252 -13.67 0.33 -13.03
C ALA A 252 -12.84 1.62 -13.03
N GLY A 253 -11.86 1.72 -13.90
CA GLY A 253 -11.04 2.93 -14.06
C GLY A 253 -9.64 2.73 -14.62
N THR A 254 -9.07 1.52 -14.61
CA THR A 254 -7.80 1.22 -15.24
C THR A 254 -8.03 0.64 -16.64
N THR A 255 -8.35 1.52 -17.58
CA THR A 255 -8.48 1.17 -19.00
C THR A 255 -7.12 1.09 -19.65
N ARG A 256 -6.88 -0.07 -20.32
CA ARG A 256 -5.90 -0.28 -21.41
C ARG A 256 -4.44 -0.35 -20.95
N ASP A 257 -3.95 -1.56 -20.66
CA ASP A 257 -2.78 -2.07 -21.39
C ASP A 257 -2.25 -3.42 -20.91
N THR A 258 -2.60 -3.94 -19.73
CA THR A 258 -2.27 -5.32 -19.31
C THR A 258 -3.38 -5.87 -18.44
N LEU A 259 -3.88 -7.07 -18.77
CA LEU A 259 -4.75 -7.83 -17.86
C LEU A 259 -3.86 -8.37 -16.73
N GLU A 260 -3.91 -7.73 -15.58
CA GLU A 260 -3.26 -8.22 -14.35
C GLU A 260 -4.28 -9.06 -13.58
N GLU A 261 -3.93 -10.30 -13.29
CA GLU A 261 -4.73 -11.16 -12.40
C GLU A 261 -4.13 -11.13 -11.00
N HIS A 262 -4.98 -10.89 -9.99
CA HIS A 262 -4.57 -10.86 -8.59
C HIS A 262 -4.90 -12.20 -7.93
N ILE A 263 -3.87 -12.93 -7.52
CA ILE A 263 -3.98 -14.24 -6.88
C ILE A 263 -3.54 -14.11 -5.42
N ARG A 264 -4.30 -14.69 -4.50
CA ARG A 264 -3.94 -14.77 -3.08
C ARG A 264 -3.40 -16.14 -2.73
N LEU A 265 -2.15 -16.19 -2.29
CA LEU A 265 -1.51 -17.40 -1.78
C LEU A 265 -1.08 -17.18 -0.33
N ARG A 266 -1.73 -17.82 0.63
CA ARG A 266 -1.41 -17.75 2.08
C ARG A 266 -1.14 -16.33 2.59
N GLY A 267 -1.95 -15.36 2.14
CA GLY A 267 -1.84 -13.96 2.57
C GLY A 267 -0.89 -13.09 1.73
N ILE A 268 -0.19 -13.65 0.75
CA ILE A 268 0.57 -12.90 -0.24
C ILE A 268 -0.31 -12.64 -1.45
N SER A 269 -0.35 -11.40 -1.91
CA SER A 269 -0.97 -11.05 -3.18
C SER A 269 0.06 -11.18 -4.29
N LEU A 270 -0.19 -12.07 -5.26
CA LEU A 270 0.58 -12.14 -6.50
C LEU A 270 -0.16 -11.33 -7.57
N ASN A 271 0.49 -10.32 -8.11
CA ASN A 271 0.00 -9.55 -9.25
C ASN A 271 0.58 -10.19 -10.50
N VAL A 272 -0.17 -11.14 -11.07
CA VAL A 272 0.30 -11.89 -12.22
C VAL A 272 0.05 -11.09 -13.48
N VAL A 273 1.15 -10.67 -14.12
CA VAL A 273 1.08 -10.04 -15.44
C VAL A 273 0.79 -11.14 -16.47
N ASP A 274 -0.38 -11.07 -17.11
CA ASP A 274 -0.78 -12.06 -18.10
C ASP A 274 0.13 -11.98 -19.34
N THR A 275 1.05 -12.94 -19.44
CA THR A 275 1.77 -13.21 -20.67
C THR A 275 0.90 -14.00 -21.67
N ALA A 276 -0.31 -14.42 -21.28
CA ALA A 276 -1.26 -15.16 -22.11
C ALA A 276 -2.18 -14.28 -22.99
N GLY A 277 -2.05 -12.96 -22.96
CA GLY A 277 -2.57 -12.08 -24.03
C GLY A 277 -2.01 -12.43 -25.40
N ILE A 278 -1.12 -13.43 -25.45
CA ILE A 278 -0.66 -14.19 -26.60
C ILE A 278 -1.55 -15.44 -26.75
N ARG A 279 -2.86 -15.20 -26.91
CA ARG A 279 -3.78 -16.27 -27.33
C ARG A 279 -3.50 -16.59 -28.78
N ASP A 280 -3.10 -17.85 -29.00
CA ASP A 280 -3.18 -18.65 -30.21
C ASP A 280 -3.37 -17.89 -31.55
N THR A 281 -2.28 -17.45 -32.15
CA THR A 281 -2.18 -17.35 -33.58
C THR A 281 -0.80 -17.87 -34.00
N GLU A 282 -0.83 -18.99 -34.67
CA GLU A 282 0.32 -19.63 -35.28
C GLU A 282 1.09 -18.64 -36.18
N ASP A 283 2.42 -18.70 -36.15
CA ASP A 283 3.39 -18.22 -37.15
C ASP A 283 3.95 -16.78 -37.16
N VAL A 284 3.46 -15.78 -36.40
CA VAL A 284 4.12 -14.43 -36.45
C VAL A 284 4.46 -13.91 -35.04
N VAL A 285 4.01 -14.55 -34.00
CA VAL A 285 3.98 -14.06 -32.60
C VAL A 285 5.20 -14.49 -31.77
N GLU A 286 5.99 -15.47 -32.21
CA GLU A 286 7.10 -16.03 -31.43
C GLU A 286 8.16 -14.98 -31.06
N LYS A 287 8.59 -14.13 -31.98
CA LYS A 287 9.60 -13.09 -31.68
C LYS A 287 9.06 -11.92 -30.85
N ILE A 288 7.79 -11.55 -31.04
CA ILE A 288 7.14 -10.47 -30.27
C ILE A 288 6.83 -10.97 -28.85
N GLY A 289 6.47 -12.25 -28.73
CA GLY A 289 6.21 -12.91 -27.44
C GLY A 289 7.45 -13.01 -26.57
N VAL A 290 8.59 -13.40 -27.11
CA VAL A 290 9.87 -13.50 -26.38
C VAL A 290 10.34 -12.12 -25.90
N THR A 291 10.21 -11.09 -26.72
CA THR A 291 10.60 -9.72 -26.32
C THR A 291 9.71 -9.18 -25.20
N LYS A 292 8.39 -9.36 -25.28
CA LYS A 292 7.45 -8.97 -24.22
C LYS A 292 7.65 -9.77 -22.92
N ALA A 293 7.86 -11.08 -23.04
CA ALA A 293 8.17 -11.94 -21.90
C ALA A 293 9.48 -11.51 -21.22
N ARG A 294 10.48 -11.09 -21.99
CA ARG A 294 11.75 -10.59 -21.45
C ARG A 294 11.57 -9.26 -20.72
N THR A 295 10.84 -8.31 -21.29
CA THR A 295 10.53 -7.03 -20.61
C THR A 295 9.70 -7.27 -19.33
N ALA A 296 8.67 -8.11 -19.40
CA ALA A 296 7.87 -8.44 -18.23
C ALA A 296 8.70 -9.14 -17.13
N ALA A 297 9.62 -10.04 -17.51
CA ALA A 297 10.56 -10.66 -16.59
C ALA A 297 11.59 -9.65 -16.03
N GLU A 298 11.90 -8.59 -16.76
CA GLU A 298 12.81 -7.52 -16.30
C GLU A 298 12.20 -6.71 -15.14
N ASP A 299 10.90 -6.53 -15.15
CA ASP A 299 10.16 -5.73 -14.17
C ASP A 299 9.51 -6.59 -13.05
N ALA A 300 9.57 -7.93 -13.14
CA ALA A 300 8.96 -8.84 -12.18
C ALA A 300 9.79 -9.00 -10.91
N ASP A 301 9.10 -9.05 -9.77
CA ASP A 301 9.67 -9.40 -8.46
C ASP A 301 9.83 -10.92 -8.30
N LEU A 302 8.99 -11.71 -8.99
CA LEU A 302 8.99 -13.18 -9.00
C LEU A 302 8.77 -13.71 -10.41
N ILE A 303 9.53 -14.70 -10.79
CA ILE A 303 9.31 -15.47 -12.01
C ILE A 303 8.88 -16.89 -11.63
N ILE A 304 7.75 -17.34 -12.14
CA ILE A 304 7.32 -18.74 -12.06
C ILE A 304 7.57 -19.38 -13.44
N TYR A 305 8.56 -20.25 -13.51
CA TYR A 305 8.90 -20.94 -14.75
C TYR A 305 8.27 -22.34 -14.76
N VAL A 306 7.37 -22.59 -15.72
CA VAL A 306 6.62 -23.84 -15.86
C VAL A 306 7.23 -24.68 -16.97
N VAL A 307 7.71 -25.87 -16.61
CA VAL A 307 8.31 -26.86 -17.48
C VAL A 307 7.42 -28.09 -17.57
N ASP A 308 7.23 -28.63 -18.77
CA ASP A 308 6.50 -29.88 -18.98
C ASP A 308 7.43 -31.09 -18.73
N ALA A 309 7.10 -31.89 -17.71
CA ALA A 309 7.91 -33.05 -17.31
C ALA A 309 7.97 -34.15 -18.40
N SER A 310 6.99 -34.20 -19.30
CA SER A 310 6.84 -35.25 -20.32
C SER A 310 7.59 -34.98 -21.62
N VAL A 311 8.26 -33.82 -21.75
CA VAL A 311 8.93 -33.39 -23.00
C VAL A 311 10.36 -32.98 -22.69
N PRO A 312 11.37 -33.38 -23.51
CA PRO A 312 12.75 -32.97 -23.28
C PRO A 312 12.91 -31.45 -23.43
N LEU A 313 13.90 -30.90 -22.70
CA LEU A 313 14.28 -29.48 -22.80
C LEU A 313 14.84 -29.15 -24.18
N ASP A 314 14.45 -28.01 -24.75
CA ASP A 314 14.91 -27.52 -26.04
C ASP A 314 15.65 -26.14 -25.93
N GLU A 315 15.89 -25.48 -27.07
CA GLU A 315 16.56 -24.19 -27.09
C GLU A 315 15.76 -23.07 -26.40
N ASN A 316 14.43 -23.08 -26.52
CA ASN A 316 13.57 -22.09 -25.85
C ASN A 316 13.65 -22.23 -24.33
N ASP A 317 13.74 -23.46 -23.82
CA ASP A 317 13.94 -23.68 -22.38
C ASP A 317 15.30 -23.14 -21.92
N ARG A 318 16.35 -23.30 -22.72
CA ARG A 318 17.69 -22.78 -22.40
C ARG A 318 17.70 -21.25 -22.32
N ASP A 319 17.00 -20.57 -23.21
CA ASP A 319 16.88 -19.12 -23.21
C ASP A 319 16.15 -18.62 -21.94
N ILE A 320 15.09 -19.30 -21.54
CA ILE A 320 14.35 -18.97 -20.31
C ILE A 320 15.24 -19.26 -19.08
N ILE A 321 15.92 -20.38 -19.04
CA ILE A 321 16.84 -20.76 -17.96
C ILE A 321 17.96 -19.72 -17.77
N GLU A 322 18.54 -19.22 -18.87
CA GLU A 322 19.55 -18.18 -18.81
C GLU A 322 18.97 -16.84 -18.25
N MET A 323 17.75 -16.52 -18.65
CA MET A 323 17.05 -15.32 -18.20
C MET A 323 16.77 -15.35 -16.68
N ILE A 324 16.33 -16.48 -16.14
CA ILE A 324 15.93 -16.57 -14.73
C ILE A 324 17.10 -16.76 -13.76
N ARG A 325 18.26 -17.23 -14.22
CA ARG A 325 19.40 -17.67 -13.40
C ARG A 325 19.87 -16.65 -12.33
N LYS A 326 19.73 -15.36 -12.59
CA LYS A 326 20.13 -14.26 -11.68
C LYS A 326 18.96 -13.53 -11.03
N ARG A 327 17.76 -14.10 -11.12
CA ARG A 327 16.52 -13.46 -10.65
C ARG A 327 15.85 -14.31 -9.60
N LYS A 328 14.94 -13.73 -8.84
CA LYS A 328 14.07 -14.52 -7.94
C LYS A 328 13.11 -15.33 -8.81
N ALA A 329 13.29 -16.65 -8.80
CA ALA A 329 12.47 -17.55 -9.59
C ALA A 329 12.16 -18.84 -8.85
N VAL A 330 10.98 -19.40 -9.13
CA VAL A 330 10.55 -20.74 -8.75
C VAL A 330 10.31 -21.52 -10.03
N VAL A 331 10.85 -22.74 -10.10
CA VAL A 331 10.69 -23.60 -11.25
C VAL A 331 9.68 -24.69 -10.92
N LEU A 332 8.65 -24.81 -11.75
CA LEU A 332 7.62 -25.84 -11.61
C LEU A 332 7.81 -26.91 -12.69
N LEU A 333 8.05 -28.13 -12.27
CA LEU A 333 8.04 -29.30 -13.14
C LEU A 333 6.61 -29.83 -13.20
N ASN A 334 5.86 -29.39 -14.21
CA ASN A 334 4.43 -29.69 -14.34
C ASN A 334 4.15 -30.98 -15.11
N LYS A 335 2.94 -31.49 -14.99
CA LYS A 335 2.45 -32.74 -15.59
C LYS A 335 3.16 -33.97 -15.03
N THR A 336 3.43 -33.97 -13.74
CA THR A 336 4.03 -35.13 -13.04
C THR A 336 3.12 -36.36 -13.00
N ASP A 337 1.86 -36.22 -13.41
CA ASP A 337 0.92 -37.31 -13.66
C ASP A 337 1.21 -38.09 -14.95
N LEU A 338 2.14 -37.62 -15.80
CA LEU A 338 2.59 -38.29 -17.02
C LEU A 338 3.97 -38.94 -16.83
N GLU A 339 4.41 -39.73 -17.82
CA GLU A 339 5.75 -40.28 -17.85
C GLU A 339 6.79 -39.14 -17.93
N GLN A 340 7.69 -39.08 -16.93
CA GLN A 340 8.67 -38.02 -16.81
C GLN A 340 9.91 -38.27 -17.66
N VAL A 341 10.27 -37.31 -18.50
CA VAL A 341 11.50 -37.31 -19.32
C VAL A 341 12.55 -36.37 -18.71
N VAL A 342 12.13 -35.36 -17.94
CA VAL A 342 13.00 -34.39 -17.26
C VAL A 342 13.00 -34.70 -15.77
N SER A 343 14.18 -34.78 -15.14
CA SER A 343 14.28 -34.97 -13.69
C SER A 343 14.39 -33.64 -12.93
N VAL A 344 13.96 -33.67 -11.67
CA VAL A 344 14.05 -32.51 -10.76
C VAL A 344 15.51 -32.10 -10.58
N GLU A 345 16.41 -33.05 -10.30
CA GLU A 345 17.82 -32.81 -10.00
C GLU A 345 18.55 -32.18 -11.20
N GLU A 346 18.24 -32.65 -12.41
CA GLU A 346 18.81 -32.08 -13.64
C GLU A 346 18.38 -30.63 -13.86
N LEU A 347 17.10 -30.35 -13.66
CA LEU A 347 16.54 -29.03 -13.85
C LEU A 347 17.02 -28.04 -12.77
N GLU A 348 17.17 -28.48 -11.50
CA GLU A 348 17.77 -27.66 -10.44
C GLU A 348 19.23 -27.29 -10.75
N LYS A 349 20.00 -28.25 -11.27
CA LYS A 349 21.40 -28.01 -11.65
C LYS A 349 21.53 -27.01 -12.83
N GLN A 350 20.59 -27.05 -13.76
CA GLN A 350 20.61 -26.14 -14.92
C GLN A 350 20.13 -24.75 -14.57
N THR A 351 19.08 -24.64 -13.76
CA THR A 351 18.45 -23.35 -13.41
C THR A 351 19.15 -22.66 -12.24
N GLY A 352 19.70 -23.42 -11.30
CA GLY A 352 20.22 -22.92 -10.01
C GLY A 352 19.11 -22.50 -9.03
N HIS A 353 17.86 -22.90 -9.29
CA HIS A 353 16.68 -22.60 -8.49
C HIS A 353 16.03 -23.91 -8.00
N ARG A 354 15.28 -23.81 -6.92
CA ARG A 354 14.48 -24.92 -6.43
C ARG A 354 13.41 -25.30 -7.44
N VAL A 355 13.29 -26.61 -7.69
CA VAL A 355 12.28 -27.17 -8.60
C VAL A 355 11.20 -27.87 -7.78
N ILE A 356 9.96 -27.53 -8.04
CA ILE A 356 8.79 -28.09 -7.38
C ILE A 356 8.03 -28.96 -8.37
N PRO A 357 7.90 -30.28 -8.14
CA PRO A 357 7.07 -31.13 -8.95
C PRO A 357 5.59 -30.83 -8.69
N VAL A 358 4.85 -30.57 -9.78
CA VAL A 358 3.40 -30.23 -9.71
C VAL A 358 2.61 -31.00 -10.76
N SER A 359 1.35 -31.24 -10.49
CA SER A 359 0.36 -31.56 -11.51
C SER A 359 -0.81 -30.59 -11.39
N ALA A 360 -0.90 -29.66 -12.32
CA ALA A 360 -2.02 -28.72 -12.36
C ALA A 360 -3.36 -29.43 -12.62
N LYS A 361 -3.33 -30.62 -13.21
CA LYS A 361 -4.53 -31.44 -13.45
C LYS A 361 -5.03 -32.12 -12.18
N GLU A 362 -4.12 -32.58 -11.33
CA GLU A 362 -4.44 -33.30 -10.09
C GLU A 362 -4.30 -32.39 -8.86
N GLU A 363 -3.99 -31.11 -9.05
CA GLU A 363 -3.81 -30.07 -8.02
C GLU A 363 -2.75 -30.43 -6.96
N THR A 364 -1.75 -31.25 -7.34
CA THR A 364 -0.65 -31.64 -6.44
C THR A 364 0.52 -30.69 -6.54
N GLY A 365 1.30 -30.52 -5.43
CA GLY A 365 2.48 -29.66 -5.36
C GLY A 365 2.18 -28.17 -5.14
N ILE A 366 0.91 -27.76 -5.11
CA ILE A 366 0.52 -26.36 -4.94
C ILE A 366 0.86 -25.84 -3.54
N GLU A 367 0.70 -26.64 -2.50
CA GLU A 367 1.09 -26.24 -1.14
C GLU A 367 2.59 -25.99 -0.98
N GLU A 368 3.43 -26.77 -1.68
CA GLU A 368 4.88 -26.58 -1.72
C GLU A 368 5.24 -25.28 -2.42
N LEU A 369 4.57 -24.96 -3.52
CA LEU A 369 4.73 -23.67 -4.22
C LEU A 369 4.36 -22.50 -3.29
N GLU A 370 3.25 -22.58 -2.59
CA GLU A 370 2.83 -21.56 -1.64
C GLU A 370 3.87 -21.34 -0.52
N LYS A 371 4.39 -22.43 0.06
CA LYS A 371 5.43 -22.36 1.09
C LYS A 371 6.74 -21.77 0.57
N GLU A 372 7.12 -22.13 -0.65
CA GLU A 372 8.33 -21.60 -1.28
C GLU A 372 8.23 -20.11 -1.53
N ILE A 373 7.14 -19.64 -2.14
CA ILE A 373 6.90 -18.22 -2.35
C ILE A 373 6.90 -17.48 -1.01
N GLN A 374 6.24 -18.04 0.02
CA GLN A 374 6.24 -17.46 1.35
C GLN A 374 7.68 -17.32 1.89
N SER A 375 8.51 -18.36 1.79
CA SER A 375 9.89 -18.32 2.28
C SER A 375 10.78 -17.33 1.53
N MET A 376 10.51 -17.07 0.25
CA MET A 376 11.28 -16.14 -0.58
C MET A 376 11.03 -14.67 -0.27
N PHE A 377 9.83 -14.35 0.18
CA PHE A 377 9.39 -12.96 0.39
C PHE A 377 9.18 -12.59 1.85
N TYR A 378 9.11 -13.56 2.75
CA TYR A 378 9.01 -13.32 4.18
C TYR A 378 10.22 -13.89 4.91
N GLN A 379 11.03 -13.02 5.48
CA GLN A 379 12.14 -13.39 6.35
C GLN A 379 11.68 -13.31 7.81
N GLY A 380 11.58 -14.45 8.46
CA GLY A 380 11.23 -14.60 9.89
C GLY A 380 9.78 -15.03 10.14
N ASP A 381 9.49 -15.38 11.39
CA ASP A 381 8.11 -15.61 11.84
C ASP A 381 7.35 -14.28 11.74
N ILE A 382 6.28 -14.28 10.95
CA ILE A 382 5.37 -13.15 10.88
C ILE A 382 4.55 -13.18 12.18
N ASP A 383 5.07 -12.54 13.21
CA ASP A 383 4.30 -12.34 14.43
C ASP A 383 3.35 -11.14 14.19
N PHE A 384 2.09 -11.47 13.95
CA PHE A 384 1.03 -10.48 13.65
C PHE A 384 0.61 -9.66 14.88
N ASN A 385 1.27 -9.85 16.00
CA ASN A 385 1.01 -9.15 17.24
C ASN A 385 1.74 -7.79 17.24
N ASP A 386 1.05 -6.74 16.78
CA ASP A 386 1.39 -5.32 17.02
C ASP A 386 2.66 -4.77 16.32
N GLU A 387 3.24 -5.46 15.34
CA GLU A 387 4.38 -4.92 14.62
C GLU A 387 3.99 -3.77 13.68
N VAL A 388 4.79 -2.71 13.73
CA VAL A 388 4.68 -1.58 12.82
C VAL A 388 5.56 -1.87 11.61
N TYR A 389 4.97 -1.96 10.43
CA TYR A 389 5.70 -2.14 9.17
C TYR A 389 5.83 -0.80 8.45
N VAL A 390 7.02 -0.56 7.93
CA VAL A 390 7.28 0.57 7.04
C VAL A 390 6.84 0.16 5.64
N THR A 391 5.82 0.81 5.09
CA THR A 391 5.30 0.49 3.75
C THR A 391 5.81 1.46 2.68
N ASN A 392 6.25 2.66 3.09
CA ASN A 392 6.63 3.74 2.19
C ASN A 392 8.15 3.87 2.06
N ILE A 393 8.65 3.93 0.82
CA ILE A 393 10.08 4.09 0.50
C ILE A 393 10.68 5.36 1.11
N ARG A 394 9.90 6.45 1.17
CA ARG A 394 10.31 7.71 1.79
C ARG A 394 10.62 7.53 3.27
N HIS A 395 9.77 6.79 3.99
CA HIS A 395 10.03 6.47 5.41
C HIS A 395 11.28 5.61 5.57
N LYS A 396 11.46 4.58 4.71
CA LYS A 396 12.67 3.75 4.72
C LYS A 396 13.93 4.59 4.52
N THR A 397 13.93 5.51 3.56
CA THR A 397 15.06 6.39 3.29
C THR A 397 15.39 7.27 4.51
N ALA A 398 14.40 7.97 5.07
CA ALA A 398 14.61 8.82 6.24
C ALA A 398 15.11 8.05 7.47
N LEU A 399 14.58 6.85 7.72
CA LEU A 399 15.06 5.99 8.81
C LEU A 399 16.50 5.50 8.55
N THR A 400 16.86 5.21 7.30
CA THR A 400 18.21 4.78 6.92
C THR A 400 19.23 5.91 7.11
N GLU A 401 18.88 7.14 6.75
CA GLU A 401 19.69 8.32 7.01
C GLU A 401 19.90 8.54 8.51
N SER A 402 18.81 8.48 9.31
CA SER A 402 18.88 8.59 10.76
C SER A 402 19.74 7.49 11.40
N LEU A 403 19.63 6.23 10.90
CA LEU A 403 20.47 5.13 11.35
C LEU A 403 21.96 5.39 11.04
N SER A 404 22.24 5.94 9.87
CA SER A 404 23.61 6.27 9.45
C SER A 404 24.23 7.32 10.37
N SER A 405 23.48 8.38 10.73
CA SER A 405 23.92 9.39 11.69
C SER A 405 24.17 8.78 13.07
N LEU A 406 23.26 7.97 13.62
CA LEU A 406 23.52 7.33 14.93
C LEU A 406 24.73 6.39 14.90
N LYS A 407 25.00 5.71 13.79
CA LYS A 407 26.22 4.88 13.63
C LYS A 407 27.50 5.74 13.55
N LEU A 408 27.43 6.94 13.01
CA LEU A 408 28.55 7.89 13.05
C LEU A 408 28.83 8.31 14.49
N VAL A 409 27.82 8.64 15.28
CA VAL A 409 27.99 8.94 16.72
C VAL A 409 28.64 7.76 17.47
N GLN A 410 28.15 6.52 17.24
CA GLN A 410 28.76 5.34 17.85
C GLN A 410 30.25 5.21 17.48
N LYS A 411 30.57 5.44 16.21
CA LYS A 411 31.97 5.43 15.75
C LYS A 411 32.82 6.53 16.36
N SER A 412 32.28 7.74 16.50
CA SER A 412 32.95 8.85 17.14
C SER A 412 33.32 8.56 18.62
N ILE A 413 32.38 7.84 19.31
CA ILE A 413 32.65 7.36 20.67
C ILE A 413 33.75 6.29 20.68
N GLU A 414 33.71 5.30 19.77
CA GLU A 414 34.70 4.22 19.65
C GLU A 414 36.09 4.77 19.30
N ASP A 415 36.16 5.80 18.45
CA ASP A 415 37.39 6.47 18.04
C ASP A 415 37.93 7.42 19.12
N GLY A 416 37.21 7.58 20.25
CA GLY A 416 37.60 8.46 21.36
C GLY A 416 37.61 9.95 20.99
N MET A 417 36.70 10.35 20.11
CA MET A 417 36.55 11.76 19.74
C MET A 417 36.05 12.58 20.94
N PRO A 418 36.37 13.89 21.01
CA PRO A 418 35.80 14.79 22.00
C PRO A 418 34.28 14.81 21.99
N GLU A 419 33.64 15.01 23.12
CA GLU A 419 32.22 14.90 23.35
C GLU A 419 31.37 15.88 22.54
N ASP A 420 31.94 17.04 22.16
CA ASP A 420 31.31 18.04 21.28
C ASP A 420 31.02 17.49 19.87
N PHE A 421 31.74 16.45 19.44
CA PHE A 421 31.47 15.80 18.16
C PHE A 421 30.21 14.92 18.18
N TYR A 422 29.74 14.46 19.35
CA TYR A 422 28.58 13.55 19.44
C TYR A 422 27.27 14.25 19.13
N SER A 423 27.18 15.58 19.25
CA SER A 423 25.95 16.34 18.91
C SER A 423 25.92 16.86 17.47
N ILE A 424 27.03 16.73 16.71
CA ILE A 424 27.11 17.20 15.31
C ILE A 424 26.50 16.25 14.33
N ASP A 425 26.63 14.94 14.54
CA ASP A 425 26.11 13.86 13.69
C ASP A 425 24.67 13.46 14.07
#